data_e3d8acb14fa9de26f03a3050565b378d
#
_entry.id   e3d8acb14fa9de26f03a3050565b378d
#
_cell.length_a   1.000
_cell.length_b   1.000
_cell.length_c   1.000
_cell.angle_alpha   90.00
_cell.angle_beta   90.00
_cell.angle_gamma   90.00
#
_symmetry.space_group_name_H-M   'P 1'
#
loop_
_entity.id
_entity.type
_entity.pdbx_description
1 polymer ?
#
loop_
_entity_poly.entity_id
_entity_poly.type
_entity_poly.pdbx_seq_one_letter_code
_entity_poly.pdbx_strand_id
1 'polypeptide(L)'
;MSVNLSVHDLIAYTDWERKTWQSWLQQQGSAVLKIGAGQNGDGRFESVGELMRHIFSAERRYVDRLSGRPLTDASSVPSDDIEGLFQFGRESRKDLTELVKTLPDKDWDVPVEFKLMNSIVRMTPRKVVVHTLMHEIRHWAQIATVVRLNGYKGEFHDFLFSPVLGGEIRREEARG
;
A
#
# COMPACT_ATOMS: atom_id res chain seq x y z
N MET A 1 30.26 -5.29 -4.12
CA MET A 1 29.01 -5.79 -3.52
C MET A 1 27.92 -4.78 -3.87
N SER A 2 26.86 -5.18 -4.56
CA SER A 2 25.70 -4.30 -4.79
C SER A 2 24.58 -4.74 -3.84
N VAL A 3 24.00 -3.81 -3.09
CA VAL A 3 22.78 -4.04 -2.33
C VAL A 3 21.62 -3.76 -3.29
N ASN A 4 20.98 -4.81 -3.79
CA ASN A 4 19.89 -4.68 -4.74
C ASN A 4 18.56 -4.99 -4.03
N LEU A 5 17.66 -4.03 -4.04
CA LEU A 5 16.26 -4.22 -3.64
C LEU A 5 15.44 -4.45 -4.90
N SER A 6 14.82 -5.62 -5.01
CA SER A 6 14.01 -5.99 -6.17
C SER A 6 12.54 -5.54 -6.00
N VAL A 7 11.78 -5.54 -7.09
CA VAL A 7 10.32 -5.33 -7.03
C VAL A 7 9.64 -6.42 -6.19
N HIS A 8 10.16 -7.64 -6.22
CA HIS A 8 9.62 -8.73 -5.40
C HIS A 8 9.87 -8.50 -3.91
N ASP A 9 11.02 -7.93 -3.53
CA ASP A 9 11.30 -7.56 -2.14
C ASP A 9 10.35 -6.46 -1.66
N LEU A 10 10.06 -5.46 -2.50
CA LEU A 10 9.09 -4.42 -2.19
C LEU A 10 7.66 -4.97 -2.06
N ILE A 11 7.26 -5.90 -2.93
CA ILE A 11 5.97 -6.61 -2.81
C ILE A 11 5.92 -7.38 -1.50
N ALA A 12 6.96 -8.16 -1.19
CA ALA A 12 7.01 -8.95 0.04
C ALA A 12 6.95 -8.06 1.29
N TYR A 13 7.63 -6.91 1.28
CA TYR A 13 7.58 -5.94 2.37
C TYR A 13 6.17 -5.34 2.54
N THR A 14 5.58 -4.84 1.46
CA THR A 14 4.24 -4.25 1.53
C THR A 14 3.16 -5.27 1.86
N ASP A 15 3.32 -6.54 1.49
CA ASP A 15 2.43 -7.63 1.89
C ASP A 15 2.54 -7.95 3.39
N TRP A 16 3.76 -7.91 3.94
CA TRP A 16 3.98 -8.05 5.37
C TRP A 16 3.36 -6.88 6.13
N GLU A 17 3.54 -5.66 5.66
CA GLU A 17 2.96 -4.45 6.25
C GLU A 17 1.41 -4.51 6.23
N ARG A 18 0.79 -4.91 5.11
CA ARG A 18 -0.66 -5.13 5.02
C ARG A 18 -1.18 -6.11 6.06
N LYS A 19 -0.50 -7.24 6.24
CA LYS A 19 -0.89 -8.25 7.23
C LYS A 19 -0.80 -7.71 8.65
N THR A 20 0.26 -6.98 8.95
CA THR A 20 0.46 -6.34 10.26
C THR A 20 -0.66 -5.32 10.54
N TRP A 21 -0.97 -4.44 9.58
CA TRP A 21 -2.07 -3.49 9.69
C TRP A 21 -3.43 -4.17 9.82
N GLN A 22 -3.70 -5.21 9.03
CA GLN A 22 -4.97 -5.94 9.12
C GLN A 22 -5.17 -6.54 10.51
N SER A 23 -4.14 -7.23 11.02
CA SER A 23 -4.20 -7.84 12.35
C SER A 23 -4.40 -6.80 13.45
N TRP A 24 -3.69 -5.68 13.38
CA TRP A 24 -3.82 -4.60 14.35
C TRP A 24 -5.22 -3.96 14.30
N LEU A 25 -5.74 -3.65 13.12
CA LEU A 25 -7.08 -3.07 12.96
C LEU A 25 -8.18 -4.02 13.45
N GLN A 26 -8.05 -5.31 13.20
CA GLN A 26 -8.99 -6.31 13.73
C GLN A 26 -9.02 -6.34 15.27
N GLN A 27 -7.88 -6.09 15.91
CA GLN A 27 -7.80 -5.99 17.38
C GLN A 27 -8.38 -4.68 17.91
N GLN A 28 -8.18 -3.55 17.20
CA GLN A 28 -8.66 -2.24 17.63
C GLN A 28 -10.14 -1.99 17.29
N GLY A 29 -10.66 -2.68 16.28
CA GLY A 29 -12.01 -2.53 15.78
C GLY A 29 -12.18 -1.39 14.76
N SER A 30 -13.33 -1.39 14.08
CA SER A 30 -13.62 -0.49 12.94
C SER A 30 -13.73 1.00 13.33
N ALA A 31 -13.84 1.33 14.61
CA ALA A 31 -13.86 2.72 15.06
C ALA A 31 -12.60 3.49 14.64
N VAL A 32 -11.45 2.81 14.53
CA VAL A 32 -10.20 3.39 14.05
C VAL A 32 -10.31 3.94 12.63
N LEU A 33 -11.09 3.29 11.76
CA LEU A 33 -11.27 3.73 10.38
C LEU A 33 -11.96 5.09 10.27
N LYS A 34 -12.73 5.48 11.31
CA LYS A 34 -13.45 6.77 11.38
C LYS A 34 -12.62 7.90 11.95
N ILE A 35 -11.40 7.64 12.41
CA ILE A 35 -10.49 8.69 12.89
C ILE A 35 -10.22 9.67 11.75
N GLY A 36 -10.42 10.96 12.03
CA GLY A 36 -10.19 12.02 11.06
C GLY A 36 -8.71 12.11 10.68
N ALA A 37 -8.43 12.10 9.39
CA ALA A 37 -7.06 12.22 8.87
C ALA A 37 -6.51 13.67 8.97
N GLY A 38 -7.40 14.68 9.08
CA GLY A 38 -7.03 16.08 9.20
C GLY A 38 -6.06 16.52 8.10
N GLN A 39 -5.05 17.29 8.45
CA GLN A 39 -4.01 17.73 7.50
C GLN A 39 -3.18 16.57 6.93
N ASN A 40 -3.11 15.43 7.63
CA ASN A 40 -2.40 14.24 7.16
C ASN A 40 -3.15 13.50 6.04
N GLY A 41 -4.40 13.85 5.75
CA GLY A 41 -5.18 13.34 4.62
C GLY A 41 -4.88 14.06 3.29
N ASP A 42 -3.83 14.87 3.20
CA ASP A 42 -3.45 15.65 2.01
C ASP A 42 -4.61 16.59 1.52
N GLY A 43 -5.57 16.93 2.40
CA GLY A 43 -6.78 17.68 2.06
C GLY A 43 -7.76 16.94 1.14
N ARG A 44 -7.56 15.65 0.91
CA ARG A 44 -8.36 14.81 0.00
C ARG A 44 -9.05 13.65 0.69
N PHE A 45 -8.54 13.23 1.83
CA PHE A 45 -9.03 12.07 2.58
C PHE A 45 -9.43 12.52 3.98
N GLU A 46 -10.69 12.27 4.34
CA GLU A 46 -11.26 12.74 5.59
C GLU A 46 -10.95 11.80 6.76
N SER A 47 -10.70 10.51 6.48
CA SER A 47 -10.52 9.50 7.51
C SER A 47 -9.41 8.48 7.20
N VAL A 48 -9.01 7.73 8.22
CA VAL A 48 -8.09 6.59 8.10
C VAL A 48 -8.61 5.58 7.08
N GLY A 49 -9.90 5.25 7.11
CA GLY A 49 -10.49 4.30 6.18
C GLY A 49 -10.46 4.80 4.73
N GLU A 50 -10.63 6.09 4.51
CA GLU A 50 -10.47 6.67 3.16
C GLU A 50 -9.02 6.64 2.66
N LEU A 51 -8.05 6.90 3.54
CA LEU A 51 -6.64 6.71 3.20
C LEU A 51 -6.34 5.25 2.83
N MET A 52 -6.87 4.29 3.58
CA MET A 52 -6.70 2.86 3.26
C MET A 52 -7.34 2.49 1.92
N ARG A 53 -8.58 2.92 1.70
CA ARG A 53 -9.25 2.73 0.41
C ARG A 53 -8.43 3.33 -0.73
N HIS A 54 -7.82 4.50 -0.51
CA HIS A 54 -6.95 5.15 -1.49
C HIS A 54 -5.70 4.32 -1.79
N ILE A 55 -5.02 3.74 -0.79
CA ILE A 55 -3.87 2.86 -0.99
C ILE A 55 -4.21 1.77 -2.00
N PHE A 56 -5.25 1.00 -1.71
CA PHE A 56 -5.63 -0.14 -2.52
C PHE A 56 -6.20 0.24 -3.89
N SER A 57 -6.98 1.33 -3.96
CA SER A 57 -7.50 1.83 -5.24
C SER A 57 -6.42 2.44 -6.13
N ALA A 58 -5.39 3.05 -5.56
CA ALA A 58 -4.26 3.57 -6.33
C ALA A 58 -3.50 2.42 -7.00
N GLU A 59 -3.20 1.34 -6.26
CA GLU A 59 -2.57 0.14 -6.83
C GLU A 59 -3.41 -0.42 -7.97
N ARG A 60 -4.71 -0.65 -7.73
CA ARG A 60 -5.64 -1.17 -8.75
C ARG A 60 -5.64 -0.32 -10.01
N ARG A 61 -5.78 0.99 -9.87
CA ARG A 61 -5.86 1.93 -11.00
C ARG A 61 -4.54 2.07 -11.77
N TYR A 62 -3.39 1.90 -11.12
CA TYR A 62 -2.12 1.85 -11.83
C TYR A 62 -1.97 0.57 -12.65
N VAL A 63 -2.40 -0.57 -12.12
CA VAL A 63 -2.47 -1.82 -12.89
C VAL A 63 -3.42 -1.70 -14.06
N ASP A 64 -4.61 -1.10 -13.87
CA ASP A 64 -5.56 -0.87 -14.94
C ASP A 64 -4.96 -0.05 -16.09
N ARG A 65 -4.22 1.04 -15.75
CA ARG A 65 -3.52 1.87 -16.74
C ARG A 65 -2.48 1.11 -17.53
N LEU A 66 -1.64 0.34 -16.83
CA LEU A 66 -0.60 -0.44 -17.49
C LEU A 66 -1.16 -1.58 -18.34
N SER A 67 -2.33 -2.09 -17.99
CA SER A 67 -3.04 -3.14 -18.71
C SER A 67 -4.00 -2.62 -19.79
N GLY A 68 -4.11 -1.30 -19.97
CA GLY A 68 -5.06 -0.70 -20.93
C GLY A 68 -6.53 -0.96 -20.58
N ARG A 69 -6.85 -1.23 -19.32
CA ARG A 69 -8.23 -1.50 -18.86
C ARG A 69 -8.92 -0.20 -18.42
N PRO A 70 -10.27 -0.17 -18.43
CA PRO A 70 -11.01 0.90 -17.76
C PRO A 70 -10.61 1.02 -16.28
N LEU A 71 -10.54 2.26 -15.78
CA LEU A 71 -10.16 2.47 -14.38
C LEU A 71 -11.24 1.95 -13.43
N THR A 72 -10.84 1.14 -12.47
CA THR A 72 -11.72 0.64 -11.42
C THR A 72 -12.26 1.79 -10.57
N ASP A 73 -13.57 1.82 -10.37
CA ASP A 73 -14.23 2.69 -9.41
C ASP A 73 -14.27 1.99 -8.04
N ALA A 74 -13.57 2.58 -7.08
CA ALA A 74 -13.53 2.07 -5.71
C ALA A 74 -14.54 2.75 -4.79
N SER A 75 -15.45 3.59 -5.29
CA SER A 75 -16.42 4.31 -4.47
C SER A 75 -17.41 3.37 -3.77
N SER A 76 -17.66 2.20 -4.34
CA SER A 76 -18.51 1.15 -3.78
C SER A 76 -17.87 0.36 -2.63
N VAL A 77 -16.55 0.50 -2.41
CA VAL A 77 -15.86 -0.15 -1.29
C VAL A 77 -16.04 0.70 -0.03
N PRO A 78 -16.76 0.22 1.01
CA PRO A 78 -16.96 0.98 2.23
C PRO A 78 -15.64 1.31 2.92
N SER A 79 -15.46 2.56 3.35
CA SER A 79 -14.25 2.99 4.05
C SER A 79 -14.26 2.67 5.55
N ASP A 80 -15.35 2.13 6.08
CA ASP A 80 -15.51 1.74 7.49
C ASP A 80 -15.66 0.22 7.70
N ASP A 81 -15.38 -0.57 6.66
CA ASP A 81 -15.35 -2.03 6.70
C ASP A 81 -13.91 -2.55 6.51
N ILE A 82 -13.30 -3.03 7.62
CA ILE A 82 -11.94 -3.55 7.62
C ILE A 82 -11.80 -4.70 6.62
N GLU A 83 -12.70 -5.68 6.68
CA GLU A 83 -12.55 -6.87 5.84
C GLU A 83 -12.79 -6.55 4.37
N GLY A 84 -13.79 -5.75 4.05
CA GLY A 84 -14.05 -5.29 2.68
C GLY A 84 -12.87 -4.52 2.08
N LEU A 85 -12.24 -3.63 2.86
CA LEU A 85 -11.04 -2.91 2.43
C LEU A 85 -9.88 -3.85 2.12
N PHE A 86 -9.57 -4.78 3.03
CA PHE A 86 -8.47 -5.73 2.80
C PHE A 86 -8.78 -6.76 1.72
N GLN A 87 -10.03 -7.16 1.53
CA GLN A 87 -10.44 -7.99 0.40
C GLN A 87 -10.15 -7.29 -0.92
N PHE A 88 -10.57 -6.03 -1.05
CA PHE A 88 -10.26 -5.21 -2.22
C PHE A 88 -8.74 -5.05 -2.41
N GLY A 89 -7.99 -4.85 -1.32
CA GLY A 89 -6.53 -4.79 -1.34
C GLY A 89 -5.88 -6.09 -1.83
N ARG A 90 -6.39 -7.26 -1.41
CA ARG A 90 -5.91 -8.58 -1.90
C ARG A 90 -6.14 -8.76 -3.40
N GLU A 91 -7.30 -8.34 -3.88
CA GLU A 91 -7.62 -8.40 -5.32
C GLU A 91 -6.71 -7.47 -6.14
N SER A 92 -6.49 -6.24 -5.66
CA SER A 92 -5.54 -5.31 -6.28
C SER A 92 -4.13 -5.90 -6.36
N ARG A 93 -3.64 -6.48 -5.25
CA ARG A 93 -2.33 -7.09 -5.17
C ARG A 93 -2.18 -8.30 -6.08
N LYS A 94 -3.22 -9.12 -6.19
CA LYS A 94 -3.23 -10.24 -7.14
C LYS A 94 -3.01 -9.75 -8.57
N ASP A 95 -3.71 -8.69 -8.97
CA ASP A 95 -3.57 -8.12 -10.30
C ASP A 95 -2.17 -7.50 -10.53
N LEU A 96 -1.62 -6.80 -9.54
CA LEU A 96 -0.25 -6.28 -9.62
C LEU A 96 0.77 -7.41 -9.78
N THR A 97 0.64 -8.47 -8.99
CA THR A 97 1.55 -9.62 -9.04
C THR A 97 1.45 -10.32 -10.38
N GLU A 98 0.26 -10.47 -10.93
CA GLU A 98 0.06 -11.06 -12.26
C GLU A 98 0.66 -10.17 -13.35
N LEU A 99 0.49 -8.85 -13.28
CA LEU A 99 1.13 -7.91 -14.19
C LEU A 99 2.66 -8.04 -14.14
N VAL A 100 3.25 -8.07 -12.94
CA VAL A 100 4.71 -8.20 -12.76
C VAL A 100 5.22 -9.51 -13.34
N LYS A 101 4.44 -10.59 -13.24
CA LYS A 101 4.80 -11.91 -13.75
C LYS A 101 4.68 -12.03 -15.27
N THR A 102 3.70 -11.36 -15.85
CA THR A 102 3.33 -11.57 -17.26
C THR A 102 3.83 -10.51 -18.21
N LEU A 103 4.22 -9.31 -17.71
CA LEU A 103 4.75 -8.25 -18.56
C LEU A 103 6.11 -8.69 -19.14
N PRO A 104 6.27 -8.73 -20.48
CA PRO A 104 7.52 -9.13 -21.11
C PRO A 104 8.68 -8.22 -20.71
N ASP A 105 9.88 -8.77 -20.55
CA ASP A 105 11.07 -8.02 -20.12
C ASP A 105 11.36 -6.80 -21.00
N LYS A 106 11.16 -6.93 -22.31
CA LYS A 106 11.36 -5.85 -23.28
C LYS A 106 10.43 -4.66 -23.09
N ASP A 107 9.26 -4.86 -22.43
CA ASP A 107 8.22 -3.84 -22.30
C ASP A 107 8.35 -3.04 -20.98
N TRP A 108 9.16 -3.51 -20.02
CA TRP A 108 9.34 -2.84 -18.73
C TRP A 108 9.85 -1.41 -18.82
N ASP A 109 10.65 -1.11 -19.86
CA ASP A 109 11.25 0.20 -20.07
C ASP A 109 10.63 0.96 -21.27
N VAL A 110 9.56 0.42 -21.87
CA VAL A 110 8.79 1.09 -22.92
C VAL A 110 7.76 2.00 -22.28
N PRO A 111 7.87 3.34 -22.44
CA PRO A 111 6.93 4.26 -21.80
C PRO A 111 5.51 4.10 -22.33
N VAL A 112 4.55 4.03 -21.42
CA VAL A 112 3.11 4.10 -21.69
C VAL A 112 2.58 5.49 -21.33
N GLU A 113 1.61 5.96 -22.10
CA GLU A 113 0.96 7.25 -21.88
C GLU A 113 -0.40 7.04 -21.23
N PHE A 114 -0.71 7.83 -20.22
CA PHE A 114 -2.03 7.82 -19.58
C PHE A 114 -2.35 9.16 -18.89
N LYS A 115 -3.64 9.40 -18.70
CA LYS A 115 -4.11 10.57 -17.95
C LYS A 115 -3.94 10.35 -16.44
N LEU A 116 -3.30 11.30 -15.76
CA LEU A 116 -3.19 11.35 -14.31
C LEU A 116 -3.61 12.74 -13.83
N MET A 117 -4.74 12.82 -13.12
CA MET A 117 -5.36 14.08 -12.72
C MET A 117 -5.59 14.99 -13.97
N ASN A 118 -5.01 16.18 -13.97
CA ASN A 118 -5.11 17.15 -15.06
C ASN A 118 -3.93 17.09 -16.05
N SER A 119 -3.11 16.03 -15.96
CA SER A 119 -1.91 15.89 -16.80
C SER A 119 -1.95 14.60 -17.61
N ILE A 120 -1.37 14.67 -18.80
CA ILE A 120 -0.98 13.48 -19.56
C ILE A 120 0.46 13.17 -19.16
N VAL A 121 0.70 11.96 -18.71
CA VAL A 121 2.03 11.51 -18.29
C VAL A 121 2.49 10.34 -19.14
N ARG A 122 3.80 10.29 -19.41
CA ARG A 122 4.44 9.20 -20.13
C ARG A 122 5.49 8.56 -19.24
N MET A 123 5.21 7.35 -18.74
CA MET A 123 6.00 6.67 -17.73
C MET A 123 6.27 5.22 -18.11
N THR A 124 7.44 4.70 -17.72
CA THR A 124 7.74 3.28 -17.89
C THR A 124 6.95 2.42 -16.90
N PRO A 125 6.52 1.21 -17.28
CA PRO A 125 5.88 0.27 -16.33
C PRO A 125 6.72 0.04 -15.09
N ARG A 126 8.04 -0.10 -15.20
CA ARG A 126 8.98 -0.22 -14.08
C ARG A 126 8.80 0.92 -13.07
N LYS A 127 8.79 2.16 -13.56
CA LYS A 127 8.61 3.34 -12.69
C LYS A 127 7.25 3.34 -12.02
N VAL A 128 6.19 3.00 -12.75
CA VAL A 128 4.82 2.98 -12.22
C VAL A 128 4.67 1.92 -11.13
N VAL A 129 5.18 0.71 -11.34
CA VAL A 129 5.12 -0.37 -10.34
C VAL A 129 5.89 0.01 -9.07
N VAL A 130 7.14 0.48 -9.21
CA VAL A 130 7.93 0.92 -8.04
C VAL A 130 7.23 2.08 -7.33
N HIS A 131 6.71 3.07 -8.08
CA HIS A 131 5.94 4.18 -7.49
C HIS A 131 4.73 3.67 -6.71
N THR A 132 3.99 2.70 -7.23
CA THR A 132 2.80 2.13 -6.57
C THR A 132 3.14 1.56 -5.18
N LEU A 133 4.22 0.79 -5.09
CA LEU A 133 4.67 0.20 -3.83
C LEU A 133 5.20 1.26 -2.84
N MET A 134 5.99 2.22 -3.31
CA MET A 134 6.46 3.34 -2.48
C MET A 134 5.31 4.26 -2.02
N HIS A 135 4.31 4.46 -2.86
CA HIS A 135 3.11 5.23 -2.54
C HIS A 135 2.32 4.57 -1.40
N GLU A 136 2.19 3.25 -1.42
CA GLU A 136 1.59 2.49 -0.33
C GLU A 136 2.35 2.70 0.99
N ILE A 137 3.67 2.50 1.00
CA ILE A 137 4.53 2.69 2.18
C ILE A 137 4.35 4.10 2.76
N ARG A 138 4.33 5.13 1.91
CA ARG A 138 4.11 6.52 2.33
C ARG A 138 2.78 6.70 3.05
N HIS A 139 1.72 6.12 2.52
CA HIS A 139 0.39 6.29 3.12
C HIS A 139 0.21 5.46 4.39
N TRP A 140 0.84 4.30 4.52
CA TRP A 140 0.88 3.59 5.79
C TRP A 140 1.58 4.40 6.89
N ALA A 141 2.66 5.11 6.56
CA ALA A 141 3.32 6.01 7.50
C ALA A 141 2.42 7.19 7.92
N GLN A 142 1.60 7.72 7.01
CA GLN A 142 0.60 8.75 7.34
C GLN A 142 -0.46 8.18 8.30
N ILE A 143 -1.02 7.01 8.01
CA ILE A 143 -1.99 6.34 8.89
C ILE A 143 -1.38 6.08 10.26
N ALA A 144 -0.14 5.57 10.33
CA ALA A 144 0.57 5.36 11.58
C ALA A 144 0.71 6.64 12.41
N THR A 145 0.93 7.77 11.76
CA THR A 145 0.97 9.08 12.43
C THR A 145 -0.40 9.50 12.96
N VAL A 146 -1.45 9.37 12.13
CA VAL A 146 -2.81 9.72 12.50
C VAL A 146 -3.29 8.92 13.71
N VAL A 147 -3.12 7.59 13.70
CA VAL A 147 -3.58 6.74 14.82
C VAL A 147 -2.80 7.03 16.11
N ARG A 148 -1.49 7.30 16.05
CA ARG A 148 -0.70 7.70 17.22
C ARG A 148 -1.14 9.04 17.81
N LEU A 149 -1.44 10.03 16.99
CA LEU A 149 -1.96 11.33 17.43
C LEU A 149 -3.32 11.20 18.11
N ASN A 150 -4.06 10.13 17.85
CA ASN A 150 -5.33 9.81 18.48
C ASN A 150 -5.22 8.79 19.64
N GLY A 151 -4.02 8.60 20.19
CA GLY A 151 -3.78 7.81 21.41
C GLY A 151 -3.64 6.31 21.19
N TYR A 152 -3.63 5.82 19.96
CA TYR A 152 -3.40 4.41 19.67
C TYR A 152 -1.91 4.08 19.67
N LYS A 153 -1.56 2.96 20.27
CA LYS A 153 -0.22 2.39 20.15
C LYS A 153 -0.21 1.51 18.88
N GLY A 154 0.49 1.97 17.85
CA GLY A 154 0.69 1.17 16.64
C GLY A 154 1.77 0.10 16.85
N GLU A 155 1.71 -0.95 16.04
CA GLU A 155 2.80 -1.91 15.88
C GLU A 155 4.00 -1.27 15.18
N PHE A 156 5.17 -1.93 15.24
CA PHE A 156 6.34 -1.51 14.47
C PHE A 156 6.13 -1.90 12.99
N HIS A 157 6.13 -0.90 12.12
CA HIS A 157 5.98 -1.04 10.67
C HIS A 157 7.28 -0.72 9.94
N ASP A 158 8.41 -0.87 10.63
CA ASP A 158 9.72 -0.54 10.07
C ASP A 158 10.24 -1.71 9.23
N PHE A 159 10.85 -1.40 8.10
CA PHE A 159 11.45 -2.39 7.20
C PHE A 159 12.42 -3.33 7.93
N LEU A 160 13.15 -2.81 8.93
CA LEU A 160 14.07 -3.58 9.74
C LEU A 160 13.41 -4.79 10.45
N PHE A 161 12.12 -4.69 10.77
CA PHE A 161 11.36 -5.75 11.44
C PHE A 161 10.63 -6.69 10.47
N SER A 162 10.73 -6.44 9.18
CA SER A 162 10.17 -7.32 8.16
C SER A 162 11.05 -8.57 7.95
N PRO A 163 10.50 -9.67 7.41
CA PRO A 163 11.29 -10.85 7.05
C PRO A 163 12.07 -10.66 5.74
N VAL A 164 11.93 -9.51 5.07
CA VAL A 164 12.53 -9.25 3.76
C VAL A 164 14.04 -9.03 3.92
N LEU A 165 14.82 -9.61 3.02
CA LEU A 165 16.29 -9.64 3.05
C LEU A 165 16.89 -10.39 4.25
N GLY A 166 16.09 -11.12 5.00
CA GLY A 166 16.55 -11.95 6.11
C GLY A 166 16.75 -11.20 7.42
N GLY A 167 17.28 -11.90 8.41
CA GLY A 167 17.51 -11.39 9.76
C GLY A 167 16.67 -12.13 10.80
N GLU A 168 17.06 -12.00 12.06
CA GLU A 168 16.35 -12.56 13.20
C GLU A 168 16.10 -11.48 14.24
N ILE A 169 14.88 -11.45 14.79
CA ILE A 169 14.53 -10.59 15.92
C ILE A 169 14.45 -11.50 17.16
N ARG A 170 15.34 -11.27 18.11
CA ARG A 170 15.28 -11.92 19.44
C ARG A 170 14.78 -10.89 20.43
N ARG A 171 13.65 -11.20 21.09
CA ARG A 171 13.20 -10.38 22.23
C ARG A 171 14.05 -10.74 23.43
N GLU A 172 14.65 -9.76 24.08
CA GLU A 172 15.26 -9.96 25.40
C GLU A 172 14.13 -10.26 26.40
N GLU A 173 14.34 -11.30 27.23
CA GLU A 173 13.45 -11.51 28.35
C GLU A 173 13.58 -10.33 29.32
N ALA A 174 12.44 -9.72 29.67
CA ALA A 174 12.44 -8.65 30.65
C ALA A 174 13.11 -9.18 31.92
N ARG A 175 14.27 -8.64 32.29
CA ARG A 175 14.88 -8.91 33.57
C ARG A 175 13.91 -8.45 34.66
N GLY A 176 13.29 -9.41 35.38
CA GLY A 176 12.39 -9.19 36.49
C GLY A 176 13.04 -8.45 37.68
#